data_0edd4969eaf5adeba15e83171a340c8b
#
_entry.id   0edd4969eaf5adeba15e83171a340c8b
#
_cell.length_a   1.000
_cell.length_b   1.000
_cell.length_c   1.000
_cell.angle_alpha   90.00
_cell.angle_beta   90.00
_cell.angle_gamma   90.00
#
_symmetry.space_group_name_H-M   'P 1'
#
loop_
_entity.id
_entity.type
_entity.pdbx_description
1 polymer ?
#
loop_
_entity_poly.entity_id
_entity_poly.type
_entity_poly.pdbx_seq_one_letter_code
_entity_poly.pdbx_strand_id
1 'polypeptide(L)' 'MRLKELRLKAGLTQDEVAKKMNVDQSAVHLWETGKIRIARKHHKKLARLYKVTVEELFAECEGHSEPDG' A
#
# COMPACT_ATOMS: atom_id res chain seq x y z
N MET A 1 -9.44 -0.97 -1.22
CA MET A 1 -8.05 -1.40 -1.06
C MET A 1 -7.69 -1.46 0.41
N ARG A 2 -6.96 -2.46 0.81
CA ARG A 2 -6.70 -2.65 2.24
C ARG A 2 -5.31 -2.22 2.69
N LEU A 3 -4.75 -1.24 2.01
CA LEU A 3 -3.41 -0.76 2.40
C LEU A 3 -3.39 -0.28 3.84
N LYS A 4 -4.42 0.44 4.25
CA LYS A 4 -4.48 0.93 5.61
C LYS A 4 -4.50 -0.22 6.62
N GLU A 5 -5.26 -1.26 6.32
CA GLU A 5 -5.33 -2.40 7.22
C GLU A 5 -3.99 -3.12 7.30
N LEU A 6 -3.33 -3.29 6.17
CA LEU A 6 -2.02 -3.92 6.15
C LEU A 6 -1.00 -3.09 6.92
N ARG A 7 -1.09 -1.78 6.77
CA ARG A 7 -0.20 -0.88 7.50
C ARG A 7 -0.41 -1.01 9.01
N LEU A 8 -1.66 -1.02 9.42
CA LEU A 8 -1.96 -1.12 10.85
C LEU A 8 -1.55 -2.47 11.41
N LYS A 9 -1.71 -3.54 10.63
CA LYS A 9 -1.25 -4.85 11.06
C LYS A 9 0.26 -4.88 11.22
N ALA A 10 0.96 -4.13 10.41
CA ALA A 10 2.42 -4.05 10.50
C ALA A 10 2.87 -3.11 11.62
N GLY A 11 1.92 -2.46 12.28
CA GLY A 11 2.26 -1.58 13.40
C GLY A 11 2.85 -0.25 12.98
N LEU A 12 2.49 0.23 11.81
CA LEU A 12 3.11 1.44 11.27
C LEU A 12 2.10 2.56 11.12
N THR A 13 2.58 3.79 11.29
CA THR A 13 1.78 4.98 10.99
C THR A 13 2.06 5.39 9.55
N GLN A 14 1.22 6.27 9.01
CA GLN A 14 1.45 6.80 7.67
C GLN A 14 2.79 7.51 7.60
N ASP A 15 3.14 8.23 8.64
CA ASP A 15 4.42 8.95 8.67
C ASP A 15 5.59 7.97 8.64
N GLU A 16 5.48 6.89 9.38
CA GLU A 16 6.55 5.89 9.39
C GLU A 16 6.71 5.24 8.02
N VAL A 17 5.61 4.93 7.36
CA VAL A 17 5.66 4.34 6.03
C VAL A 17 6.28 5.33 5.06
N ALA A 18 5.88 6.60 5.15
CA ALA A 18 6.43 7.62 4.27
C ALA A 18 7.94 7.73 4.43
N LYS A 19 8.42 7.72 5.65
CA LYS A 19 9.86 7.80 5.89
C LYS A 19 10.58 6.58 5.35
N LYS A 20 10.02 5.41 5.57
CA LYS A 20 10.65 4.18 5.09
C LYS A 20 10.61 4.06 3.57
N MET A 21 9.58 4.61 2.97
CA MET A 21 9.45 4.59 1.50
C MET A 21 10.12 5.79 0.85
N ASN A 22 10.58 6.74 1.66
CA ASN A 22 11.22 7.96 1.16
C ASN A 22 10.26 8.77 0.29
N VAL A 23 9.03 8.93 0.76
CA VAL A 23 8.01 9.74 0.09
C VAL A 23 7.34 10.61 1.13
N ASP A 24 6.49 11.53 0.69
CA ASP A 24 5.74 12.38 1.61
C ASP A 24 4.61 11.59 2.24
N GLN A 25 4.23 11.97 3.45
CA GLN A 25 3.10 11.33 4.11
C GLN A 25 1.83 11.45 3.27
N SER A 26 1.66 12.57 2.58
CA SER A 26 0.49 12.76 1.74
C SER A 26 0.43 11.70 0.63
N ALA A 27 1.57 11.25 0.14
CA ALA A 27 1.59 10.20 -0.86
C ALA A 27 1.00 8.91 -0.29
N VAL A 28 1.38 8.56 0.93
CA VAL A 28 0.85 7.36 1.58
C VAL A 28 -0.67 7.48 1.74
N HIS A 29 -1.12 8.64 2.18
CA HIS A 29 -2.55 8.89 2.34
C HIS A 29 -3.29 8.73 1.00
N LEU A 30 -2.72 9.28 -0.06
CA LEU A 30 -3.36 9.19 -1.36
C LEU A 30 -3.38 7.76 -1.88
N TRP A 31 -2.36 6.98 -1.57
CA TRP A 31 -2.36 5.57 -1.93
C TRP A 31 -3.50 4.84 -1.20
N GLU A 32 -3.69 5.14 0.07
CA GLU A 32 -4.68 4.43 0.89
C GLU A 32 -6.10 4.82 0.51
N THR A 33 -6.29 6.04 0.04
CA THR A 33 -7.62 6.47 -0.38
C THR A 33 -7.90 6.12 -1.84
N GLY A 34 -6.89 5.63 -2.56
CA GLY A 34 -7.08 5.25 -3.96
C GLY A 34 -7.05 6.42 -4.93
N LYS A 35 -6.64 7.59 -4.47
CA LYS A 35 -6.60 8.75 -5.35
C LYS A 35 -5.46 8.74 -6.33
N ILE A 36 -4.36 8.07 -5.98
CA ILE A 36 -3.25 7.89 -6.91
C ILE A 36 -2.80 6.45 -6.82
N ARG A 37 -2.16 6.00 -7.89
CA ARG A 37 -1.64 4.65 -7.92
C ARG A 37 -0.26 4.61 -7.31
N ILE A 38 0.08 3.47 -6.72
CA ILE A 38 1.42 3.26 -6.20
C ILE A 38 2.32 2.95 -7.37
N ALA A 39 3.39 3.71 -7.52
CA ALA A 39 4.33 3.47 -8.59
C ALA A 39 4.91 2.07 -8.46
N ARG A 40 5.13 1.43 -9.61
CA ARG A 40 5.61 0.06 -9.62
C ARG A 40 6.90 -0.10 -8.81
N LYS A 41 7.77 0.88 -8.85
CA LYS A 41 9.03 0.81 -8.13
C LYS A 41 8.85 0.68 -6.62
N HIS A 42 7.68 1.05 -6.12
CA HIS A 42 7.43 0.96 -4.68
C HIS A 42 6.76 -0.35 -4.27
N HIS A 43 6.31 -1.15 -5.22
CA HIS A 43 5.52 -2.33 -4.89
C HIS A 43 6.29 -3.32 -4.02
N LYS A 44 7.49 -3.68 -4.41
CA LYS A 44 8.26 -4.66 -3.66
C LYS A 44 8.61 -4.15 -2.27
N LYS A 45 9.03 -2.90 -2.20
CA LYS A 45 9.43 -2.33 -0.93
C LYS A 45 8.25 -2.24 0.02
N LEU A 46 7.10 -1.80 -0.49
CA LEU A 46 5.91 -1.68 0.32
C LEU A 46 5.42 -3.05 0.79
N ALA A 47 5.43 -4.03 -0.09
CA ALA A 47 5.04 -5.39 0.28
C ALA A 47 5.96 -5.94 1.38
N ARG A 48 7.25 -5.70 1.24
CA ARG A 48 8.19 -6.14 2.25
C ARG A 48 7.96 -5.43 3.58
N LEU A 49 7.66 -4.14 3.50
CA LEU A 49 7.41 -3.34 4.69
C LEU A 49 6.18 -3.84 5.44
N TYR A 50 5.15 -4.22 4.70
CA TYR A 50 3.92 -4.72 5.29
C TYR A 50 3.96 -6.23 5.50
N LYS A 51 5.08 -6.87 5.16
CA LYS A 51 5.28 -8.32 5.39
C LYS A 51 4.28 -9.16 4.63
N VAL A 52 4.00 -8.75 3.40
CA VAL A 52 3.11 -9.49 2.52
C VAL A 52 3.78 -9.60 1.16
N THR A 53 3.21 -10.40 0.28
CA THR A 53 3.71 -10.45 -1.10
C THR A 53 3.11 -9.29 -1.88
N VAL A 54 3.70 -8.99 -3.03
CA VAL A 54 3.14 -7.96 -3.89
C VAL A 54 1.72 -8.33 -4.29
N GLU A 55 1.47 -9.61 -4.52
CA GLU A 55 0.14 -10.07 -4.85
C GLU A 55 -0.84 -9.81 -3.72
N GLU A 56 -0.41 -10.08 -2.50
CA GLU A 56 -1.27 -9.85 -1.35
C GLU A 56 -1.53 -8.37 -1.12
N LEU A 57 -0.57 -7.54 -1.47
CA LEU A 57 -0.71 -6.11 -1.32
C LEU A 57 -1.92 -5.58 -2.07
N PHE A 58 -2.24 -6.19 -3.20
CA PHE A 58 -3.36 -5.76 -4.02
C PHE A 58 -4.50 -6.77 -4.07
N ALA A 59 -4.42 -7.82 -3.28
CA ALA A 59 -5.36 -8.93 -3.42
C ALA A 59 -6.80 -8.57 -3.08
N GLU A 60 -6.96 -7.64 -2.17
CA GLU A 60 -8.32 -7.33 -1.79
C GLU A 60 -9.07 -6.64 -2.89
N CYS A 61 -8.36 -6.24 -3.91
CA CYS A 61 -9.07 -5.62 -5.00
C CYS A 61 -9.94 -6.60 -5.68
N GLU A 62 -9.77 -7.83 -5.33
CA GLU A 62 -10.48 -8.72 -5.88
C GLU A 62 -11.76 -8.73 -5.57
N GLY A 63 -11.95 -8.54 -4.70
CA GLY A 63 -13.18 -8.58 -4.50
C GLY A 63 -13.80 -8.19 -5.64
N HIS A 64 -13.68 -7.89 -6.24
CA HIS A 64 -14.40 -7.57 -7.23
C HIS A 64 -13.68 -7.44 -8.33
N SER A 65 -13.23 -7.74 -8.47
CA SER A 65 -12.82 -7.78 -9.34
C SER A 65 -12.54 -7.37 -10.29
N GLU A 66 -12.46 -6.85 -10.45
CA GLU A 66 -12.28 -6.39 -11.26
C GLU A 66 -11.51 -6.55 -11.87
N PRO A 67 -11.43 -6.60 -12.36
CA PRO A 67 -10.56 -6.76 -12.99
C PRO A 67 -9.92 -5.98 -13.59
N ASP A 68 -9.83 -5.44 -13.77
CA ASP A 68 -9.24 -4.77 -14.27
C ASP A 68 -8.71 -4.31 -13.94
N GLY A 69 -8.81 -4.39 -13.63
CA GLY A 69 -8.32 -4.25 -13.34
C GLY A 69 -8.08 -4.08 -13.21
#